data_0abfce2f66bb615d779cab5a389591e1
#
_entry.id   0abfce2f66bb615d779cab5a389591e1
#
_cell.length_a   1.000
_cell.length_b   1.000
_cell.length_c   1.000
_cell.angle_alpha   90.00
_cell.angle_beta   90.00
_cell.angle_gamma   90.00
#
_symmetry.space_group_name_H-M   'P 1'
#
loop_
_entity.id
_entity.type
_entity.pdbx_description
1 polymer ?
#
loop_
_entity_poly.entity_id
_entity_poly.type
_entity_poly.pdbx_seq_one_letter_code
_entity_poly.pdbx_strand_id
1 'polypeptide(L)'
;MYYVEKTMEISGSHYLRLSHESKCEALHGHNWIIKVYCKARELNEDGMVVDFTEIKRLVHGKLDHQDLNAVLPFNPSAENIAHWIVETVPNCYKASVQESSGNIAIYEKDEDWHIVSSRLFYYINIINV
;
A
#
# COMPACT_ATOMS: atom_id res chain seq x y z
N MET A 1 4.05 15.11 13.93
CA MET A 1 3.78 14.15 12.83
C MET A 1 2.50 14.55 12.11
N TYR A 2 2.58 14.66 10.79
CA TYR A 2 1.43 14.95 9.94
C TYR A 2 0.97 13.67 9.25
N TYR A 3 -0.34 13.51 9.12
CA TYR A 3 -0.97 12.37 8.46
C TYR A 3 -1.90 12.85 7.37
N VAL A 4 -1.90 12.18 6.23
CA VAL A 4 -2.88 12.37 5.16
C VAL A 4 -3.46 11.03 4.72
N GLU A 5 -4.71 11.07 4.29
CA GLU A 5 -5.41 9.91 3.77
C GLU A 5 -6.08 10.26 2.45
N LYS A 6 -5.98 9.38 1.47
CA LYS A 6 -6.72 9.50 0.20
C LYS A 6 -7.50 8.22 -0.07
N THR A 7 -8.77 8.39 -0.36
CA THR A 7 -9.66 7.29 -0.80
C THR A 7 -9.90 7.40 -2.30
N MET A 8 -9.79 6.26 -2.99
CA MET A 8 -10.01 6.16 -4.43
C MET A 8 -10.82 4.90 -4.73
N GLU A 9 -11.59 4.96 -5.81
CA GLU A 9 -12.22 3.79 -6.40
C GLU A 9 -11.61 3.51 -7.76
N ILE A 10 -11.27 2.25 -8.02
CA ILE A 10 -10.80 1.79 -9.32
C ILE A 10 -11.66 0.62 -9.81
N SER A 11 -11.81 0.51 -11.12
CA SER A 11 -12.39 -0.67 -11.77
C SER A 11 -11.24 -1.49 -12.35
N GLY A 12 -11.11 -2.73 -11.92
CA GLY A 12 -10.02 -3.58 -12.38
C GLY A 12 -10.40 -5.04 -12.38
N SER A 13 -9.96 -5.75 -13.42
CA SER A 13 -10.09 -7.20 -13.52
C SER A 13 -8.85 -7.88 -13.01
N HIS A 14 -9.00 -9.06 -12.48
CA HIS A 14 -7.88 -9.93 -12.09
C HIS A 14 -8.28 -11.39 -12.10
N TYR A 15 -7.26 -12.24 -12.08
CA TYR A 15 -7.38 -13.63 -11.70
C TYR A 15 -6.24 -13.96 -10.73
N LEU A 16 -6.45 -14.93 -9.87
CA LEU A 16 -5.45 -15.35 -8.89
C LEU A 16 -4.83 -16.69 -9.31
N ARG A 17 -3.52 -16.79 -9.16
CA ARG A 17 -2.80 -18.06 -9.28
C ARG A 17 -2.74 -18.68 -7.90
N LEU A 18 -3.50 -19.78 -7.72
CA LEU A 18 -3.65 -20.41 -6.42
C LEU A 18 -3.05 -21.83 -6.45
N SER A 19 -2.70 -22.34 -5.28
CA SER A 19 -2.21 -23.70 -5.08
C SER A 19 -3.34 -24.74 -5.12
N HIS A 20 -4.60 -24.32 -5.23
CA HIS A 20 -5.80 -25.16 -5.28
C HIS A 20 -6.82 -24.54 -6.23
N GLU A 21 -7.74 -25.36 -6.75
CA GLU A 21 -8.83 -24.86 -7.59
C GLU A 21 -9.76 -23.95 -6.82
N SER A 22 -10.07 -22.78 -7.41
CA SER A 22 -10.96 -21.78 -6.85
C SER A 22 -11.59 -20.95 -7.97
N LYS A 23 -12.77 -20.39 -7.71
CA LYS A 23 -13.42 -19.40 -8.59
C LYS A 23 -12.52 -18.16 -8.83
N CYS A 24 -11.61 -17.86 -7.89
CA CYS A 24 -10.68 -16.73 -8.00
C CYS A 24 -9.63 -16.90 -9.10
N GLU A 25 -9.42 -18.12 -9.63
CA GLU A 25 -8.54 -18.36 -10.77
C GLU A 25 -9.17 -17.92 -12.10
N ALA A 26 -10.49 -17.78 -12.15
CA ALA A 26 -11.16 -17.25 -13.34
C ALA A 26 -11.07 -15.72 -13.36
N LEU A 27 -10.82 -15.17 -14.55
CA LEU A 27 -10.82 -13.71 -14.74
C LEU A 27 -12.16 -13.12 -14.34
N HIS A 28 -12.11 -12.14 -13.44
CA HIS A 28 -13.29 -11.41 -12.96
C HIS A 28 -12.93 -9.98 -12.61
N GLY A 29 -13.91 -9.12 -12.46
CA GLY A 29 -13.71 -7.71 -12.17
C GLY A 29 -14.35 -7.28 -10.86
N HIS A 30 -13.77 -6.24 -10.28
CA HIS A 30 -14.27 -5.57 -9.07
C HIS A 30 -14.19 -4.06 -9.21
N ASN A 31 -14.99 -3.37 -8.42
CA ASN A 31 -14.79 -1.97 -8.12
C ASN A 31 -14.07 -1.89 -6.77
N TRP A 32 -12.78 -1.69 -6.82
CA TRP A 32 -11.91 -1.68 -5.66
C TRP A 32 -11.95 -0.33 -4.97
N ILE A 33 -12.08 -0.34 -3.65
CA ILE A 33 -11.94 0.88 -2.84
C ILE A 33 -10.57 0.84 -2.16
N ILE A 34 -9.76 1.83 -2.48
CA ILE A 34 -8.38 1.92 -2.01
C ILE A 34 -8.23 3.13 -1.11
N LYS A 35 -7.63 2.92 0.06
CA LYS A 35 -7.26 3.99 0.98
C LYS A 35 -5.75 3.99 1.16
N VAL A 36 -5.14 5.15 0.95
CA VAL A 36 -3.69 5.36 1.02
C VAL A 36 -3.40 6.30 2.18
N TYR A 37 -2.53 5.88 3.08
CA TYR A 37 -2.17 6.61 4.30
C TYR A 37 -0.70 6.99 4.26
N CYS A 38 -0.42 8.29 4.32
CA CYS A 38 0.95 8.81 4.31
C CYS A 38 1.22 9.65 5.56
N LYS A 39 2.47 9.73 5.98
CA LYS A 39 2.87 10.53 7.13
C LYS A 39 4.25 11.14 6.94
N ALA A 40 4.49 12.28 7.58
CA ALA A 40 5.80 12.93 7.64
C ALA A 40 5.92 13.76 8.90
N ARG A 41 7.14 13.87 9.44
CA ARG A 41 7.41 14.75 10.58
C ARG A 41 7.39 16.22 10.16
N GLU A 42 7.86 16.50 8.96
CA GLU A 42 7.94 17.85 8.39
C GLU A 42 7.24 17.87 7.04
N LEU A 43 6.67 19.01 6.72
CA LEU A 43 6.05 19.24 5.42
C LEU A 43 7.14 19.62 4.39
N ASN A 44 6.87 19.34 3.11
CA ASN A 44 7.74 19.80 2.04
C ASN A 44 7.59 21.32 1.83
N GLU A 45 8.33 21.88 0.86
CA GLU A 45 8.31 23.31 0.55
C GLU A 45 6.93 23.86 0.16
N ASP A 46 6.02 22.99 -0.29
CA ASP A 46 4.64 23.36 -0.63
C ASP A 46 3.66 23.19 0.55
N GLY A 47 4.16 22.80 1.72
CA GLY A 47 3.34 22.59 2.90
C GLY A 47 2.56 21.28 2.89
N MET A 48 3.08 20.24 2.23
CA MET A 48 2.40 18.96 2.06
C MET A 48 3.23 17.79 2.59
N VAL A 49 2.56 16.76 3.08
CA VAL A 49 3.17 15.44 3.31
C VAL A 49 3.49 14.78 1.96
N VAL A 50 2.52 14.83 1.07
CA VAL A 50 2.58 14.37 -0.31
C VAL A 50 1.42 15.02 -1.06
N ASP A 51 1.59 15.32 -2.34
CA ASP A 51 0.53 15.85 -3.17
C ASP A 51 -0.52 14.77 -3.44
N PHE A 52 -1.79 15.05 -3.15
CA PHE A 52 -2.90 14.11 -3.42
C PHE A 52 -2.99 13.74 -4.91
N THR A 53 -2.65 14.66 -5.80
CA THR A 53 -2.65 14.38 -7.25
C THR A 53 -1.55 13.40 -7.63
N GLU A 54 -0.44 13.40 -6.94
CA GLU A 54 0.64 12.42 -7.12
C GLU A 54 0.21 11.03 -6.68
N ILE A 55 -0.47 10.92 -5.55
CA ILE A 55 -1.06 9.64 -5.10
C ILE A 55 -2.02 9.11 -6.16
N LYS A 56 -2.90 9.97 -6.68
CA LYS A 56 -3.86 9.60 -7.73
C LYS A 56 -3.15 9.12 -9.00
N ARG A 57 -2.11 9.82 -9.42
CA ARG A 57 -1.33 9.45 -10.61
C ARG A 57 -0.67 8.08 -10.46
N LEU A 58 -0.04 7.84 -9.33
CA LEU A 58 0.71 6.61 -9.08
C LEU A 58 -0.19 5.38 -8.92
N VAL A 59 -1.35 5.53 -8.30
CA VAL A 59 -2.24 4.41 -7.97
C VAL A 59 -3.40 4.31 -8.96
N HIS A 60 -4.26 5.31 -9.00
CA HIS A 60 -5.42 5.33 -9.90
C HIS A 60 -5.00 5.31 -11.37
N GLY A 61 -4.00 6.11 -11.73
CA GLY A 61 -3.48 6.18 -13.10
C GLY A 61 -2.87 4.86 -13.57
N LYS A 62 -2.36 4.04 -12.66
CA LYS A 62 -1.77 2.74 -12.98
C LYS A 62 -2.81 1.63 -13.07
N LEU A 63 -3.82 1.65 -12.18
CA LEU A 63 -4.69 0.50 -11.94
C LEU A 63 -6.09 0.64 -12.54
N ASP A 64 -6.61 1.88 -12.68
CA ASP A 64 -8.00 2.08 -13.08
C ASP A 64 -8.24 1.65 -14.53
N HIS A 65 -9.35 0.95 -14.75
CA HIS A 65 -9.74 0.41 -16.07
C HIS A 65 -8.68 -0.52 -16.68
N GLN A 66 -7.96 -1.27 -15.84
CA GLN A 66 -6.92 -2.19 -16.28
C GLN A 66 -7.23 -3.63 -15.90
N ASP A 67 -6.64 -4.56 -16.64
CA ASP A 67 -6.42 -5.92 -16.21
C ASP A 67 -5.20 -5.91 -15.27
N LEU A 68 -5.42 -6.13 -13.98
CA LEU A 68 -4.38 -6.01 -12.97
C LEU A 68 -3.25 -7.02 -13.17
N ASN A 69 -3.54 -8.19 -13.74
CA ASN A 69 -2.51 -9.17 -14.08
C ASN A 69 -1.56 -8.67 -15.18
N ALA A 70 -2.05 -7.79 -16.07
CA ALA A 70 -1.23 -7.22 -17.13
C ALA A 70 -0.32 -6.09 -16.65
N VAL A 71 -0.75 -5.31 -15.66
CA VAL A 71 -0.02 -4.11 -15.20
C VAL A 71 0.79 -4.32 -13.93
N LEU A 72 0.58 -5.41 -13.20
CA LEU A 72 1.31 -5.75 -11.99
C LEU A 72 2.14 -7.02 -12.19
N PRO A 73 3.40 -7.03 -11.74
CA PRO A 73 4.31 -8.17 -11.97
C PRO A 73 4.18 -9.29 -10.95
N PHE A 74 3.11 -9.32 -10.17
CA PHE A 74 2.87 -10.30 -9.11
C PHE A 74 1.42 -10.77 -9.14
N ASN A 75 1.11 -11.80 -8.34
CA ASN A 75 -0.27 -12.29 -8.16
C ASN A 75 -1.11 -11.17 -7.53
N PRO A 76 -2.13 -10.61 -8.24
CA PRO A 76 -2.81 -9.39 -7.81
C PRO A 76 -3.93 -9.68 -6.79
N SER A 77 -3.57 -10.24 -5.66
CA SER A 77 -4.43 -10.32 -4.49
C SER A 77 -4.56 -8.93 -3.84
N ALA A 78 -5.60 -8.72 -3.06
CA ALA A 78 -5.79 -7.47 -2.33
C ALA A 78 -4.59 -7.17 -1.41
N GLU A 79 -4.03 -8.19 -0.78
CA GLU A 79 -2.85 -8.09 0.08
C GLU A 79 -1.61 -7.62 -0.69
N ASN A 80 -1.33 -8.21 -1.83
CA ASN A 80 -0.19 -7.85 -2.66
C ASN A 80 -0.35 -6.45 -3.27
N ILE A 81 -1.56 -6.06 -3.63
CA ILE A 81 -1.85 -4.71 -4.12
C ILE A 81 -1.62 -3.68 -3.00
N ALA A 82 -2.08 -3.96 -1.79
CA ALA A 82 -1.86 -3.08 -0.64
C ALA A 82 -0.35 -2.88 -0.37
N HIS A 83 0.43 -3.95 -0.39
CA HIS A 83 1.88 -3.89 -0.23
C HIS A 83 2.52 -3.04 -1.34
N TRP A 84 2.15 -3.28 -2.59
CA TRP A 84 2.66 -2.53 -3.74
C TRP A 84 2.39 -1.02 -3.62
N ILE A 85 1.19 -0.64 -3.15
CA ILE A 85 0.83 0.77 -2.94
C ILE A 85 1.78 1.41 -1.93
N VAL A 86 2.01 0.74 -0.80
CA VAL A 86 2.89 1.27 0.25
C VAL A 86 4.33 1.44 -0.25
N GLU A 87 4.82 0.52 -1.08
CA GLU A 87 6.17 0.62 -1.66
C GLU A 87 6.27 1.65 -2.79
N THR A 88 5.16 2.02 -3.41
CA THR A 88 5.14 2.91 -4.58
C THR A 88 4.91 4.38 -4.22
N VAL A 89 4.03 4.65 -3.26
CA VAL A 89 3.63 6.01 -2.90
C VAL A 89 4.60 6.62 -1.90
N PRO A 90 5.15 7.83 -2.16
CA PRO A 90 6.04 8.50 -1.22
C PRO A 90 5.39 8.73 0.14
N ASN A 91 6.14 8.53 1.20
CA ASN A 91 5.71 8.71 2.60
C ASN A 91 4.54 7.82 3.03
N CYS A 92 4.16 6.85 2.22
CA CYS A 92 3.09 5.92 2.53
C CYS A 92 3.56 4.89 3.55
N TYR A 93 2.77 4.70 4.60
CA TYR A 93 3.07 3.72 5.64
C TYR A 93 2.00 2.62 5.74
N LYS A 94 0.84 2.83 5.12
CA LYS A 94 -0.31 1.92 5.21
C LYS A 94 -1.20 2.07 3.99
N ALA A 95 -1.75 0.97 3.52
CA ALA A 95 -2.80 0.96 2.50
C ALA A 95 -3.88 -0.06 2.84
N SER A 96 -5.11 0.28 2.54
CA SER A 96 -6.28 -0.59 2.64
C SER A 96 -6.84 -0.81 1.24
N VAL A 97 -7.06 -2.06 0.88
CA VAL A 97 -7.60 -2.46 -0.43
C VAL A 97 -8.83 -3.31 -0.20
N GLN A 98 -9.98 -2.75 -0.53
CA GLN A 98 -11.25 -3.46 -0.50
C GLN A 98 -11.54 -4.02 -1.89
N GLU A 99 -11.49 -5.34 -2.01
CA GLU A 99 -11.82 -6.04 -3.26
C GLU A 99 -13.31 -6.00 -3.54
N SER A 100 -14.11 -6.30 -2.51
CA SER A 100 -15.57 -6.32 -2.56
C SER A 100 -16.11 -6.00 -1.17
N SER A 101 -17.41 -5.79 -1.03
CA SER A 101 -18.01 -5.45 0.27
C SER A 101 -17.63 -6.47 1.35
N GLY A 102 -17.02 -5.98 2.42
CA GLY A 102 -16.60 -6.79 3.55
C GLY A 102 -15.28 -7.54 3.38
N ASN A 103 -14.61 -7.46 2.22
CA ASN A 103 -13.35 -8.13 1.93
C ASN A 103 -12.23 -7.11 1.75
N ILE A 104 -11.51 -6.84 2.82
CA ILE A 104 -10.50 -5.77 2.89
C ILE A 104 -9.18 -6.37 3.34
N ALA A 105 -8.12 -6.07 2.61
CA ALA A 105 -6.75 -6.33 3.03
C ALA A 105 -6.07 -5.03 3.41
N ILE A 106 -5.24 -5.06 4.43
CA ILE A 106 -4.46 -3.93 4.90
C ILE A 106 -3.00 -4.35 4.99
N TYR A 107 -2.12 -3.54 4.43
CA TYR A 107 -0.69 -3.64 4.66
C TYR A 107 -0.20 -2.38 5.36
N GLU A 108 0.53 -2.54 6.43
CA GLU A 108 1.18 -1.46 7.17
C GLU A 108 2.65 -1.80 7.33
N LYS A 109 3.53 -0.83 7.05
CA LYS A 109 4.97 -1.01 7.28
C LYS A 109 5.20 -1.30 8.75
N ASP A 110 5.99 -2.31 9.03
CA ASP A 110 6.51 -2.51 10.37
C ASP A 110 7.32 -1.28 10.78
N GLU A 111 7.23 -0.90 12.05
CA GLU A 111 8.19 0.03 12.60
C GLU A 111 9.58 -0.52 12.30
N ASP A 112 10.49 0.37 11.84
CA ASP A 112 11.79 -0.05 11.40
C ASP A 112 12.55 -0.73 12.55
N TRP A 113 12.36 -2.05 12.64
CA TRP A 113 12.97 -2.90 13.67
C TRP A 113 14.48 -2.75 13.71
N HIS A 114 15.13 -2.46 12.58
CA HIS A 114 16.56 -2.22 12.51
C HIS A 114 16.96 -0.92 13.22
N ILE A 115 16.17 0.15 13.09
CA ILE A 115 16.42 1.40 13.82
C ILE A 115 16.16 1.21 15.32
N VAL A 116 15.09 0.53 15.71
CA VAL A 116 14.76 0.24 17.10
C VAL A 116 15.85 -0.65 17.72
N SER A 117 16.27 -1.71 17.05
CA SER A 117 17.32 -2.61 17.55
C SER A 117 18.70 -1.93 17.61
N SER A 118 19.05 -1.10 16.64
CA SER A 118 20.31 -0.34 16.66
C SER A 118 20.33 0.72 17.75
N ARG A 119 19.22 1.39 18.01
CA ARG A 119 19.08 2.32 19.15
C ARG A 119 19.21 1.58 20.48
N LEU A 120 18.55 0.44 20.63
CA LEU A 120 18.66 -0.38 21.84
C LEU A 120 20.09 -0.86 22.03
N PHE A 121 20.76 -1.31 20.98
CA PHE A 121 22.16 -1.72 21.00
C PHE A 121 23.09 -0.56 21.40
N TYR A 122 22.85 0.63 20.89
CA TYR A 122 23.58 1.84 21.26
C TYR A 122 23.40 2.18 22.74
N TYR A 123 22.18 2.13 23.25
CA TYR A 123 21.89 2.36 24.68
C TYR A 123 22.57 1.32 25.58
N ILE A 124 22.53 0.05 25.22
CA ILE A 124 23.16 -1.03 25.98
C ILE A 124 24.67 -0.82 26.05
N ASN A 125 25.32 -0.42 24.97
CA ASN A 125 26.76 -0.15 24.93
C ASN A 125 27.15 1.08 25.76
N ILE A 126 26.30 2.11 25.79
CA ILE A 126 26.54 3.28 26.64
C ILE A 126 26.43 2.93 28.14
N ILE A 127 25.49 2.10 28.53
CA ILE A 127 25.25 1.71 29.91
C ILE A 127 26.36 0.79 30.43
N ASN A 128 26.97 -0.01 29.56
CA ASN A 128 28.04 -0.96 29.92
C ASN A 128 29.48 -0.36 29.85
N VAL A 129 29.58 0.91 29.57
CA VAL A 129 30.81 1.68 29.61
C VAL A 129 30.85 2.52 30.89
#